data_acc44b1557317e8ff1b7d622e8a4f09a
#
_entry.id   acc44b1557317e8ff1b7d622e8a4f09a
#
_cell.length_a   1.000
_cell.length_b   1.000
_cell.length_c   1.000
_cell.angle_alpha   90.00
_cell.angle_beta   90.00
_cell.angle_gamma   90.00
#
_symmetry.space_group_name_H-M   'P 1'
#
loop_
_entity.id
_entity.type
_entity.pdbx_description
1 polymer ?
#
loop_
_entity_poly.entity_id
_entity_poly.type
_entity_poly.pdbx_seq_one_letter_code
_entity_poly.pdbx_strand_id
1 'polypeptide(L)'
;MAKRPAKSVEKSSDESARKKSALPAVALFVGDDAFRRQEYTLAIREQLTKAHGEIQVFTFDGGQAQASDILDECRSFGLMATHKIVIVDNISELIFEATRPLFERYIENPCDNATLVLRGPKFIGGKLEKLVEATGEYRKCQAPLANEAIEWVMKRAPNTHKAPINLDAARLLVSRVGPILMTLDSELGKLAAAAGITKDGEPAPITTALVAEFVGMSREEEVWNVQRTILTASSEAGLAHLRHVLDVSREPTQLMMYAIMDLARKLHGMCVGLRQGAQPFALAKPLKIWGDSQETYIAAAKRTTPAKTLDFLQTCVEADRRSKRGLTDADRALEMLIVKYHTTVQAT
;
A
#
# COMPACT_ATOMS: atom_id res chain seq x y z
N MET A 1 45.31 -36.06 -31.54
CA MET A 1 43.93 -35.88 -31.04
C MET A 1 43.77 -34.47 -30.53
N ALA A 2 43.15 -33.59 -31.33
CA ALA A 2 43.00 -32.19 -31.02
C ALA A 2 41.55 -31.95 -30.51
N LYS A 3 41.41 -31.36 -29.33
CA LYS A 3 40.14 -30.92 -28.73
C LYS A 3 39.67 -29.64 -29.45
N ARG A 4 38.48 -29.66 -29.99
CA ARG A 4 37.75 -28.47 -30.47
C ARG A 4 37.26 -27.64 -29.25
N PRO A 5 37.32 -26.30 -29.25
CA PRO A 5 36.73 -25.47 -28.23
C PRO A 5 35.23 -25.26 -28.46
N ALA A 6 34.47 -25.24 -27.37
CA ALA A 6 33.03 -24.96 -27.34
C ALA A 6 32.74 -23.51 -27.70
N LYS A 7 32.04 -23.26 -28.81
CA LYS A 7 31.41 -22.01 -29.20
C LYS A 7 29.90 -22.17 -29.17
N SER A 8 29.27 -22.04 -28.01
CA SER A 8 27.79 -22.03 -27.94
C SER A 8 27.14 -21.30 -26.76
N VAL A 9 27.91 -20.59 -25.90
CA VAL A 9 27.35 -19.91 -24.71
C VAL A 9 27.23 -18.38 -24.89
N GLU A 10 27.97 -17.76 -25.80
CA GLU A 10 27.94 -16.28 -25.98
C GLU A 10 26.77 -15.77 -26.87
N LYS A 11 26.12 -16.61 -27.66
CA LYS A 11 25.03 -16.17 -28.52
C LYS A 11 23.69 -15.98 -27.81
N SER A 12 23.44 -16.67 -26.71
CA SER A 12 22.14 -16.58 -25.98
C SER A 12 22.02 -15.37 -25.06
N SER A 13 23.15 -14.85 -24.55
CA SER A 13 23.17 -13.64 -23.70
C SER A 13 23.02 -12.35 -24.52
N ASP A 14 23.57 -12.31 -25.72
CA ASP A 14 23.50 -11.14 -26.62
C ASP A 14 22.12 -10.99 -27.29
N GLU A 15 21.42 -12.10 -27.54
CA GLU A 15 20.07 -12.11 -28.10
C GLU A 15 19.01 -11.70 -27.06
N SER A 16 19.20 -12.08 -25.79
CA SER A 16 18.33 -11.65 -24.67
C SER A 16 18.56 -10.18 -24.27
N ALA A 17 19.79 -9.67 -24.44
CA ALA A 17 20.12 -8.25 -24.20
C ALA A 17 19.61 -7.36 -25.35
N ARG A 18 19.66 -7.82 -26.60
CA ARG A 18 19.09 -7.10 -27.77
C ARG A 18 17.57 -7.05 -27.75
N LYS A 19 16.87 -8.07 -27.23
CA LYS A 19 15.40 -8.04 -27.04
C LYS A 19 14.95 -7.05 -25.97
N LYS A 20 15.82 -6.63 -25.03
CA LYS A 20 15.51 -5.63 -24.00
C LYS A 20 15.62 -4.18 -24.45
N SER A 21 16.18 -3.89 -25.64
CA SER A 21 16.36 -2.53 -26.15
C SER A 21 15.38 -2.13 -27.26
N ALA A 22 14.57 -3.03 -27.76
CA ALA A 22 13.53 -2.73 -28.74
C ALA A 22 12.25 -2.26 -28.03
N LEU A 23 11.62 -1.20 -28.56
CA LEU A 23 10.32 -0.71 -28.09
C LEU A 23 9.28 -1.83 -28.25
N PRO A 24 8.47 -2.11 -27.23
CA PRO A 24 7.49 -3.18 -27.31
C PRO A 24 6.33 -2.77 -28.25
N ALA A 25 6.01 -3.62 -29.23
CA ALA A 25 4.82 -3.43 -30.05
C ALA A 25 3.54 -3.71 -29.24
N VAL A 26 3.61 -4.60 -28.24
CA VAL A 26 2.51 -4.91 -27.33
C VAL A 26 3.02 -4.97 -25.90
N ALA A 27 2.27 -4.40 -24.97
CA ALA A 27 2.53 -4.49 -23.53
C ALA A 27 1.29 -4.98 -22.78
N LEU A 28 1.49 -5.80 -21.75
CA LEU A 28 0.44 -6.34 -20.89
C LEU A 28 0.79 -6.11 -19.40
N PHE A 29 0.01 -5.27 -18.74
CA PHE A 29 0.19 -4.89 -17.33
C PHE A 29 -0.98 -5.35 -16.48
N VAL A 30 -0.78 -6.37 -15.66
CA VAL A 30 -1.84 -7.04 -14.90
C VAL A 30 -1.52 -7.07 -13.40
N GLY A 31 -2.49 -6.69 -12.60
CA GLY A 31 -2.40 -6.70 -11.13
C GLY A 31 -3.23 -5.60 -10.52
N ASP A 32 -3.42 -5.64 -9.23
CA ASP A 32 -4.28 -4.73 -8.47
C ASP A 32 -3.64 -3.35 -8.20
N ASP A 33 -2.31 -3.22 -8.37
CA ASP A 33 -1.62 -1.92 -8.24
C ASP A 33 -1.78 -1.06 -9.49
N ALA A 34 -2.73 -0.12 -9.45
CA ALA A 34 -3.00 0.81 -10.54
C ALA A 34 -1.82 1.77 -10.80
N PHE A 35 -1.06 2.16 -9.75
CA PHE A 35 0.08 3.05 -9.88
C PHE A 35 1.18 2.41 -10.74
N ARG A 36 1.54 1.15 -10.48
CA ARG A 36 2.51 0.42 -11.31
C ARG A 36 2.07 0.29 -12.76
N ARG A 37 0.78 -0.01 -13.01
CA ARG A 37 0.25 -0.08 -14.38
C ARG A 37 0.40 1.25 -15.11
N GLN A 38 0.13 2.37 -14.43
CA GLN A 38 0.28 3.71 -14.99
C GLN A 38 1.75 4.08 -15.22
N GLU A 39 2.64 3.83 -14.26
CA GLU A 39 4.07 4.10 -14.37
C GLU A 39 4.72 3.37 -15.56
N TYR A 40 4.42 2.09 -15.73
CA TYR A 40 4.95 1.34 -16.88
C TYR A 40 4.39 1.87 -18.21
N THR A 41 3.13 2.27 -18.25
CA THR A 41 2.54 2.90 -19.44
C THR A 41 3.22 4.23 -19.76
N LEU A 42 3.47 5.08 -18.75
CA LEU A 42 4.20 6.34 -18.92
C LEU A 42 5.63 6.11 -19.39
N ALA A 43 6.32 5.11 -18.86
CA ALA A 43 7.67 4.76 -19.29
C ALA A 43 7.71 4.34 -20.76
N ILE A 44 6.76 3.52 -21.23
CA ILE A 44 6.63 3.18 -22.65
C ILE A 44 6.36 4.44 -23.48
N ARG A 45 5.41 5.27 -23.05
CA ARG A 45 5.09 6.52 -23.76
C ARG A 45 6.31 7.43 -23.91
N GLU A 46 7.09 7.60 -22.85
CA GLU A 46 8.34 8.40 -22.91
C GLU A 46 9.36 7.81 -23.88
N GLN A 47 9.53 6.49 -23.88
CA GLN A 47 10.44 5.81 -24.80
C GLN A 47 9.97 5.97 -26.25
N LEU A 48 8.67 5.81 -26.52
CA LEU A 48 8.08 6.03 -27.84
C LEU A 48 8.26 7.48 -28.31
N THR A 49 8.01 8.45 -27.43
CA THR A 49 8.20 9.87 -27.74
C THR A 49 9.67 10.19 -28.05
N LYS A 50 10.62 9.59 -27.33
CA LYS A 50 12.05 9.74 -27.63
C LYS A 50 12.46 9.15 -28.97
N ALA A 51 11.83 8.05 -29.40
CA ALA A 51 12.18 7.35 -30.64
C ALA A 51 11.47 7.94 -31.88
N HIS A 52 10.21 8.35 -31.74
CA HIS A 52 9.36 8.73 -32.87
C HIS A 52 8.95 10.21 -32.88
N GLY A 53 9.32 10.98 -31.86
CA GLY A 53 8.87 12.36 -31.69
C GLY A 53 7.46 12.41 -31.10
N GLU A 54 6.61 13.29 -31.65
CA GLU A 54 5.22 13.39 -31.19
C GLU A 54 4.43 12.13 -31.57
N ILE A 55 3.74 11.55 -30.57
CA ILE A 55 2.92 10.34 -30.72
C ILE A 55 1.45 10.63 -30.40
N GLN A 56 0.53 9.95 -31.09
CA GLN A 56 -0.89 9.99 -30.77
C GLN A 56 -1.22 9.00 -29.65
N VAL A 57 -2.12 9.41 -28.74
CA VAL A 57 -2.53 8.60 -27.59
C VAL A 57 -4.03 8.34 -27.69
N PHE A 58 -4.41 7.07 -27.75
CA PHE A 58 -5.79 6.61 -27.72
C PHE A 58 -6.02 5.79 -26.45
N THR A 59 -7.13 6.03 -25.76
CA THR A 59 -7.48 5.29 -24.55
C THR A 59 -8.87 4.73 -24.69
N PHE A 60 -9.02 3.45 -24.44
CA PHE A 60 -10.29 2.71 -24.47
C PHE A 60 -10.57 2.07 -23.11
N ASP A 61 -11.84 1.97 -22.76
CA ASP A 61 -12.30 1.17 -21.63
C ASP A 61 -12.87 -0.15 -22.16
N GLY A 62 -12.33 -1.27 -21.68
CA GLY A 62 -12.71 -2.61 -22.13
C GLY A 62 -14.17 -2.99 -21.85
N GLY A 63 -14.81 -2.31 -20.87
CA GLY A 63 -16.25 -2.51 -20.61
C GLY A 63 -17.17 -1.79 -21.60
N GLN A 64 -16.63 -0.85 -22.40
CA GLN A 64 -17.42 -0.02 -23.31
C GLN A 64 -17.02 -0.20 -24.78
N ALA A 65 -15.74 -0.45 -25.05
CA ALA A 65 -15.21 -0.54 -26.40
C ALA A 65 -15.37 -1.93 -27.02
N GLN A 66 -15.48 -1.99 -28.35
CA GLN A 66 -15.44 -3.25 -29.07
C GLN A 66 -14.00 -3.62 -29.46
N ALA A 67 -13.71 -4.92 -29.49
CA ALA A 67 -12.40 -5.41 -29.88
C ALA A 67 -12.00 -5.01 -31.33
N SER A 68 -12.98 -4.93 -32.26
CA SER A 68 -12.79 -4.42 -33.61
C SER A 68 -12.24 -3.01 -33.63
N ASP A 69 -12.89 -2.10 -32.88
CA ASP A 69 -12.56 -0.67 -32.91
C ASP A 69 -11.13 -0.41 -32.41
N ILE A 70 -10.72 -1.12 -31.35
CA ILE A 70 -9.37 -1.06 -30.82
C ILE A 70 -8.33 -1.57 -31.81
N LEU A 71 -8.60 -2.73 -32.41
CA LEU A 71 -7.67 -3.35 -33.36
C LEU A 71 -7.61 -2.59 -34.70
N ASP A 72 -8.71 -2.00 -35.12
CA ASP A 72 -8.75 -1.14 -36.30
C ASP A 72 -8.01 0.17 -36.05
N GLU A 73 -8.13 0.74 -34.82
CA GLU A 73 -7.29 1.88 -34.41
C GLU A 73 -5.80 1.51 -34.45
N CYS A 74 -5.41 0.34 -33.96
CA CYS A 74 -4.02 -0.12 -34.04
C CYS A 74 -3.52 -0.26 -35.50
N ARG A 75 -4.39 -0.61 -36.45
CA ARG A 75 -4.05 -0.82 -37.86
C ARG A 75 -4.14 0.43 -38.73
N SER A 76 -4.91 1.44 -38.28
CA SER A 76 -5.07 2.67 -39.02
C SER A 76 -3.76 3.48 -39.06
N PHE A 77 -3.57 4.25 -40.12
CA PHE A 77 -2.43 5.17 -40.21
C PHE A 77 -2.78 6.50 -39.55
N GLY A 78 -1.86 7.00 -38.72
CA GLY A 78 -1.99 8.34 -38.12
C GLY A 78 -1.85 9.43 -39.21
N LEU A 79 -2.72 10.45 -39.16
CA LEU A 79 -2.64 11.58 -40.09
C LEU A 79 -1.54 12.59 -39.70
N MET A 80 -1.18 12.68 -38.47
CA MET A 80 -0.27 13.70 -37.92
C MET A 80 0.98 13.16 -37.20
N ALA A 81 0.98 11.92 -36.76
CA ALA A 81 2.12 11.30 -36.06
C ALA A 81 2.56 10.00 -36.72
N THR A 82 3.87 9.75 -36.64
CA THR A 82 4.48 8.53 -37.21
C THR A 82 4.20 7.28 -36.40
N HIS A 83 3.86 7.45 -35.13
CA HIS A 83 3.57 6.35 -34.21
C HIS A 83 2.44 6.70 -33.26
N LYS A 84 1.71 5.70 -32.77
CA LYS A 84 0.66 5.86 -31.79
C LYS A 84 0.74 4.84 -30.66
N ILE A 85 0.19 5.20 -29.51
CA ILE A 85 -0.01 4.29 -28.38
C ILE A 85 -1.51 4.11 -28.15
N VAL A 86 -1.97 2.87 -28.17
CA VAL A 86 -3.36 2.48 -27.92
C VAL A 86 -3.41 1.80 -26.56
N ILE A 87 -4.05 2.45 -25.59
CA ILE A 87 -4.14 2.00 -24.21
C ILE A 87 -5.54 1.45 -23.98
N VAL A 88 -5.63 0.25 -23.44
CA VAL A 88 -6.90 -0.40 -23.10
C VAL A 88 -6.92 -0.74 -21.63
N ASP A 89 -7.82 -0.12 -20.90
CA ASP A 89 -8.10 -0.42 -19.49
C ASP A 89 -9.16 -1.53 -19.36
N ASN A 90 -9.27 -2.12 -18.17
CA ASN A 90 -10.28 -3.13 -17.84
C ASN A 90 -10.33 -4.32 -18.82
N ILE A 91 -9.18 -4.80 -19.23
CA ILE A 91 -9.04 -5.83 -20.28
C ILE A 91 -9.82 -7.13 -20.01
N SER A 92 -10.11 -7.45 -18.74
CA SER A 92 -10.90 -8.63 -18.37
C SER A 92 -12.36 -8.53 -18.83
N GLU A 93 -12.87 -7.34 -19.08
CA GLU A 93 -14.21 -7.10 -19.60
C GLU A 93 -14.28 -7.17 -21.13
N LEU A 94 -13.13 -7.02 -21.78
CA LEU A 94 -12.98 -7.04 -23.24
C LEU A 94 -12.49 -8.38 -23.79
N ILE A 95 -11.46 -8.96 -23.13
CA ILE A 95 -10.77 -10.17 -23.61
C ILE A 95 -11.33 -11.41 -22.92
N PHE A 96 -12.34 -11.99 -23.51
CA PHE A 96 -13.00 -13.24 -23.11
C PHE A 96 -12.92 -14.27 -24.25
N GLU A 97 -13.52 -15.43 -24.10
CA GLU A 97 -13.36 -16.56 -25.02
C GLU A 97 -13.60 -16.19 -26.51
N ALA A 98 -14.63 -15.40 -26.80
CA ALA A 98 -14.98 -15.01 -28.17
C ALA A 98 -14.03 -13.96 -28.79
N THR A 99 -13.52 -13.01 -28.01
CA THR A 99 -12.68 -11.91 -28.52
C THR A 99 -11.18 -12.20 -28.43
N ARG A 100 -10.77 -13.10 -27.54
CA ARG A 100 -9.37 -13.49 -27.32
C ARG A 100 -8.60 -13.85 -28.60
N PRO A 101 -9.14 -14.66 -29.54
CA PRO A 101 -8.43 -15.01 -30.77
C PRO A 101 -8.08 -13.80 -31.65
N LEU A 102 -8.85 -12.71 -31.58
CA LEU A 102 -8.58 -11.47 -32.32
C LEU A 102 -7.31 -10.79 -31.80
N PHE A 103 -7.17 -10.69 -30.48
CA PHE A 103 -5.98 -10.14 -29.85
C PHE A 103 -4.76 -11.04 -30.02
N GLU A 104 -4.92 -12.36 -29.87
CA GLU A 104 -3.81 -13.32 -30.13
C GLU A 104 -3.25 -13.17 -31.53
N ARG A 105 -4.12 -13.11 -32.57
CA ARG A 105 -3.72 -12.90 -33.97
C ARG A 105 -3.01 -11.55 -34.15
N TYR A 106 -3.46 -10.48 -33.49
CA TYR A 106 -2.81 -9.19 -33.56
C TYR A 106 -1.42 -9.22 -32.92
N ILE A 107 -1.27 -9.87 -31.77
CA ILE A 107 0.00 -9.98 -31.06
C ILE A 107 1.03 -10.81 -31.81
N GLU A 108 0.58 -11.82 -32.55
CA GLU A 108 1.45 -12.63 -33.42
C GLU A 108 2.03 -11.81 -34.60
N ASN A 109 1.33 -10.77 -35.06
CA ASN A 109 1.77 -9.89 -36.14
C ASN A 109 1.30 -8.44 -35.89
N PRO A 110 1.91 -7.73 -34.91
CA PRO A 110 1.53 -6.37 -34.56
C PRO A 110 1.95 -5.36 -35.64
N CYS A 111 1.26 -4.23 -35.71
CA CYS A 111 1.62 -3.13 -36.59
C CYS A 111 2.82 -2.34 -36.09
N ASP A 112 3.75 -1.97 -36.98
CA ASP A 112 4.98 -1.25 -36.63
C ASP A 112 4.72 0.22 -36.21
N ASN A 113 3.59 0.79 -36.61
CA ASN A 113 3.21 2.19 -36.33
C ASN A 113 2.33 2.36 -35.08
N ALA A 114 2.09 1.28 -34.32
CA ALA A 114 1.26 1.31 -33.12
C ALA A 114 1.82 0.43 -32.00
N THR A 115 1.75 0.93 -30.77
CA THR A 115 2.00 0.14 -29.57
C THR A 115 0.69 -0.07 -28.82
N LEU A 116 0.30 -1.34 -28.63
CA LEU A 116 -0.89 -1.71 -27.88
C LEU A 116 -0.53 -1.98 -26.41
N VAL A 117 -1.12 -1.24 -25.49
CA VAL A 117 -0.94 -1.42 -24.04
C VAL A 117 -2.24 -1.92 -23.42
N LEU A 118 -2.22 -3.15 -22.95
CA LEU A 118 -3.34 -3.81 -22.30
C LEU A 118 -3.18 -3.75 -20.78
N ARG A 119 -4.17 -3.21 -20.04
CA ARG A 119 -4.11 -3.03 -18.58
C ARG A 119 -5.36 -3.55 -17.88
N GLY A 120 -5.18 -4.17 -16.72
CA GLY A 120 -6.32 -4.58 -15.89
C GLY A 120 -5.91 -5.07 -14.51
N PRO A 121 -6.83 -5.01 -13.51
CA PRO A 121 -6.56 -5.49 -12.15
C PRO A 121 -6.43 -7.02 -12.12
N LYS A 122 -7.16 -7.70 -12.98
CA LYS A 122 -7.16 -9.16 -13.10
C LYS A 122 -7.19 -9.53 -14.58
N PHE A 123 -6.54 -10.63 -14.92
CA PHE A 123 -6.60 -11.20 -16.24
C PHE A 123 -6.31 -12.70 -16.15
N ILE A 124 -7.15 -13.51 -16.79
CA ILE A 124 -6.90 -14.95 -16.89
C ILE A 124 -5.95 -15.14 -18.07
N GLY A 125 -4.67 -15.36 -17.78
CA GLY A 125 -3.59 -15.56 -18.72
C GLY A 125 -3.87 -16.66 -19.75
N GLY A 126 -2.88 -17.44 -20.07
CA GLY A 126 -2.96 -18.52 -21.04
C GLY A 126 -2.12 -18.24 -22.28
N LYS A 127 -2.62 -18.53 -23.48
CA LYS A 127 -1.87 -18.35 -24.74
C LYS A 127 -1.48 -16.88 -24.96
N LEU A 128 -2.39 -15.93 -24.71
CA LEU A 128 -2.16 -14.51 -24.91
C LEU A 128 -1.01 -13.97 -24.03
N GLU A 129 -0.98 -14.34 -22.74
CA GLU A 129 0.10 -13.95 -21.82
C GLU A 129 1.46 -14.43 -22.35
N LYS A 130 1.55 -15.71 -22.76
CA LYS A 130 2.77 -16.29 -23.30
C LYS A 130 3.21 -15.62 -24.62
N LEU A 131 2.26 -15.22 -25.46
CA LEU A 131 2.56 -14.48 -26.70
C LEU A 131 3.16 -13.12 -26.37
N VAL A 132 2.57 -12.36 -25.43
CA VAL A 132 3.12 -11.07 -25.02
C VAL A 132 4.48 -11.23 -24.35
N GLU A 133 4.68 -12.25 -23.50
CA GLU A 133 6.00 -12.54 -22.92
C GLU A 133 7.08 -12.81 -23.96
N ALA A 134 6.70 -13.44 -25.08
CA ALA A 134 7.62 -13.77 -26.17
C ALA A 134 7.93 -12.61 -27.11
N THR A 135 6.97 -11.72 -27.39
CA THR A 135 7.03 -10.69 -28.42
C THR A 135 7.00 -9.26 -27.92
N GLY A 136 6.63 -9.04 -26.67
CA GLY A 136 6.40 -7.72 -26.09
C GLY A 136 6.86 -7.59 -24.65
N GLU A 137 6.16 -6.75 -23.88
CA GLU A 137 6.45 -6.51 -22.47
C GLU A 137 5.30 -6.97 -21.56
N TYR A 138 5.55 -7.95 -20.69
CA TYR A 138 4.62 -8.40 -19.67
C TYR A 138 5.11 -8.00 -18.27
N ARG A 139 4.24 -7.37 -17.47
CA ARG A 139 4.53 -7.01 -16.08
C ARG A 139 3.39 -7.37 -15.15
N LYS A 140 3.74 -8.01 -14.04
CA LYS A 140 2.83 -8.20 -12.91
C LYS A 140 2.84 -6.97 -12.03
N CYS A 141 1.69 -6.31 -11.88
CA CYS A 141 1.50 -5.08 -11.12
C CYS A 141 0.78 -5.40 -9.80
N GLN A 142 1.40 -6.21 -8.94
CA GLN A 142 0.86 -6.56 -7.64
C GLN A 142 1.15 -5.46 -6.62
N ALA A 143 0.21 -5.23 -5.68
CA ALA A 143 0.45 -4.35 -4.55
C ALA A 143 1.64 -4.86 -3.73
N PRO A 144 2.59 -3.99 -3.35
CA PRO A 144 3.78 -4.42 -2.63
C PRO A 144 3.44 -4.78 -1.18
N LEU A 145 4.24 -5.66 -0.60
CA LEU A 145 4.30 -5.84 0.84
C LEU A 145 5.00 -4.64 1.50
N ALA A 146 4.82 -4.47 2.82
CA ALA A 146 5.40 -3.33 3.54
C ALA A 146 6.93 -3.18 3.34
N ASN A 147 7.68 -4.28 3.38
CA ASN A 147 9.13 -4.24 3.15
C ASN A 147 9.48 -3.82 1.71
N GLU A 148 8.74 -4.31 0.72
CA GLU A 148 8.93 -3.93 -0.69
C GLU A 148 8.57 -2.45 -0.91
N ALA A 149 7.56 -1.95 -0.21
CA ALA A 149 7.19 -0.53 -0.25
C ALA A 149 8.29 0.36 0.36
N ILE A 150 8.95 -0.08 1.44
CA ILE A 150 10.09 0.64 2.03
C ILE A 150 11.26 0.73 1.02
N GLU A 151 11.61 -0.39 0.38
CA GLU A 151 12.66 -0.40 -0.64
C GLU A 151 12.29 0.49 -1.85
N TRP A 152 11.01 0.47 -2.24
CA TRP A 152 10.52 1.32 -3.30
C TRP A 152 10.62 2.81 -2.93
N VAL A 153 10.22 3.21 -1.72
CA VAL A 153 10.34 4.57 -1.19
C VAL A 153 11.80 5.04 -1.20
N MET A 154 12.73 4.18 -0.73
CA MET A 154 14.16 4.48 -0.72
C MET A 154 14.75 4.76 -2.12
N LYS A 155 14.20 4.12 -3.15
CA LYS A 155 14.60 4.34 -4.56
C LYS A 155 13.85 5.52 -5.18
N ARG A 156 12.57 5.67 -4.87
CA ARG A 156 11.68 6.67 -5.48
C ARG A 156 12.02 8.08 -5.05
N ALA A 157 12.27 8.30 -3.76
CA ALA A 157 12.56 9.62 -3.21
C ALA A 157 13.74 10.33 -3.91
N PRO A 158 14.95 9.75 -4.03
CA PRO A 158 16.06 10.40 -4.73
C PRO A 158 15.88 10.45 -6.25
N ASN A 159 15.31 9.41 -6.87
CA ASN A 159 15.25 9.32 -8.33
C ASN A 159 14.20 10.24 -8.93
N THR A 160 13.00 10.30 -8.32
CA THR A 160 11.86 11.04 -8.86
C THR A 160 11.71 12.41 -8.20
N HIS A 161 11.75 12.43 -6.87
CA HIS A 161 11.52 13.65 -6.09
C HIS A 161 12.80 14.41 -5.75
N LYS A 162 13.98 13.88 -6.16
CA LYS A 162 15.31 14.48 -5.93
C LYS A 162 15.66 14.70 -4.45
N ALA A 163 14.92 14.14 -3.52
CA ALA A 163 15.14 14.28 -2.08
C ALA A 163 15.56 12.94 -1.47
N PRO A 164 16.79 12.81 -0.95
CA PRO A 164 17.22 11.58 -0.30
C PRO A 164 16.40 11.33 0.98
N ILE A 165 16.14 10.05 1.29
CA ILE A 165 15.42 9.62 2.49
C ILE A 165 16.20 8.51 3.19
N ASN A 166 16.27 8.52 4.52
CA ASN A 166 16.90 7.44 5.27
C ASN A 166 15.89 6.29 5.56
N LEU A 167 16.43 5.14 5.96
CA LEU A 167 15.64 3.94 6.19
C LEU A 167 14.57 4.12 7.27
N ASP A 168 14.88 4.84 8.35
CA ASP A 168 13.95 5.04 9.47
C ASP A 168 12.80 5.98 9.08
N ALA A 169 13.08 7.04 8.30
CA ALA A 169 12.04 7.89 7.74
C ALA A 169 11.17 7.14 6.72
N ALA A 170 11.76 6.28 5.88
CA ALA A 170 11.01 5.45 4.94
C ALA A 170 10.12 4.42 5.66
N ARG A 171 10.60 3.80 6.73
CA ARG A 171 9.82 2.90 7.59
C ARG A 171 8.65 3.63 8.24
N LEU A 172 8.91 4.81 8.81
CA LEU A 172 7.88 5.63 9.44
C LEU A 172 6.83 6.05 8.41
N LEU A 173 7.24 6.48 7.22
CA LEU A 173 6.33 6.84 6.14
C LEU A 173 5.41 5.67 5.76
N VAL A 174 5.99 4.49 5.49
CA VAL A 174 5.21 3.30 5.11
C VAL A 174 4.31 2.83 6.26
N SER A 175 4.73 2.95 7.52
CA SER A 175 3.87 2.59 8.66
C SER A 175 2.64 3.49 8.78
N ARG A 176 2.77 4.79 8.47
CA ARG A 176 1.67 5.77 8.55
C ARG A 176 0.71 5.70 7.36
N VAL A 177 1.24 5.56 6.17
CA VAL A 177 0.49 5.61 4.90
C VAL A 177 0.00 4.23 4.46
N GLY A 178 0.68 3.18 4.88
CA GLY A 178 0.53 1.83 4.34
C GLY A 178 1.31 1.63 3.02
N PRO A 179 1.34 0.39 2.49
CA PRO A 179 2.10 0.05 1.29
C PRO A 179 1.35 0.43 -0.01
N ILE A 180 0.71 1.59 -0.08
CA ILE A 180 -0.05 2.08 -1.23
C ILE A 180 0.84 3.03 -2.03
N LEU A 181 1.42 2.57 -3.14
CA LEU A 181 2.43 3.31 -3.90
C LEU A 181 1.98 4.70 -4.35
N MET A 182 0.73 4.84 -4.80
CA MET A 182 0.19 6.14 -5.22
C MET A 182 0.19 7.16 -4.08
N THR A 183 -0.26 6.75 -2.90
CA THR A 183 -0.28 7.63 -1.73
C THR A 183 1.14 7.92 -1.24
N LEU A 184 2.02 6.90 -1.21
CA LEU A 184 3.43 7.07 -0.87
C LEU A 184 4.14 8.05 -1.81
N ASP A 185 3.89 7.99 -3.12
CA ASP A 185 4.46 8.91 -4.09
C ASP A 185 3.99 10.35 -3.86
N SER A 186 2.70 10.54 -3.60
CA SER A 186 2.13 11.84 -3.26
C SER A 186 2.74 12.42 -1.97
N GLU A 187 2.88 11.59 -0.93
CA GLU A 187 3.51 12.01 0.34
C GLU A 187 4.99 12.35 0.14
N LEU A 188 5.73 11.56 -0.64
CA LEU A 188 7.13 11.86 -0.98
C LEU A 188 7.27 13.20 -1.69
N GLY A 189 6.36 13.53 -2.62
CA GLY A 189 6.35 14.83 -3.29
C GLY A 189 6.15 15.99 -2.31
N LYS A 190 5.20 15.86 -1.38
CA LYS A 190 4.96 16.87 -0.32
C LYS A 190 6.17 16.99 0.62
N LEU A 191 6.73 15.87 1.06
CA LEU A 191 7.89 15.85 1.95
C LEU A 191 9.13 16.43 1.29
N ALA A 192 9.36 16.15 0.01
CA ALA A 192 10.46 16.73 -0.76
C ALA A 192 10.33 18.26 -0.89
N ALA A 193 9.11 18.74 -1.16
CA ALA A 193 8.84 20.18 -1.19
C ALA A 193 9.02 20.85 0.18
N ALA A 194 8.59 20.18 1.27
CA ALA A 194 8.75 20.68 2.63
C ALA A 194 10.21 20.64 3.12
N ALA A 195 10.99 19.64 2.70
CA ALA A 195 12.42 19.58 3.01
C ALA A 195 13.21 20.74 2.38
N GLY A 196 12.81 21.15 1.17
CA GLY A 196 13.41 22.27 0.46
C GLY A 196 14.83 21.98 -0.02
N ILE A 197 15.66 23.04 -0.04
CA ILE A 197 17.05 23.01 -0.54
C ILE A 197 17.99 23.40 0.60
N THR A 198 19.11 22.72 0.71
CA THR A 198 20.18 23.03 1.66
C THR A 198 20.88 24.36 1.31
N LYS A 199 21.70 24.89 2.23
CA LYS A 199 22.51 26.10 2.00
C LYS A 199 23.46 25.96 0.81
N ASP A 200 23.85 24.74 0.48
CA ASP A 200 24.76 24.44 -0.65
C ASP A 200 24.02 24.24 -1.98
N GLY A 201 22.68 24.46 -2.01
CA GLY A 201 21.87 24.33 -3.22
C GLY A 201 21.42 22.90 -3.54
N GLU A 202 21.76 21.94 -2.69
CA GLU A 202 21.37 20.54 -2.86
C GLU A 202 20.00 20.25 -2.23
N PRO A 203 19.22 19.28 -2.76
CA PRO A 203 17.96 18.88 -2.14
C PRO A 203 18.15 18.37 -0.70
N ALA A 204 17.38 18.92 0.22
CA ALA A 204 17.48 18.53 1.62
C ALA A 204 16.90 17.10 1.84
N PRO A 205 17.49 16.32 2.77
CA PRO A 205 17.01 14.97 3.03
C PRO A 205 15.67 14.97 3.76
N ILE A 206 14.79 14.02 3.40
CA ILE A 206 13.57 13.73 4.14
C ILE A 206 13.94 13.00 5.43
N THR A 207 13.78 13.69 6.56
CA THR A 207 14.09 13.17 7.89
C THR A 207 12.89 12.54 8.57
N THR A 208 13.14 11.72 9.60
CA THR A 208 12.07 11.15 10.44
C THR A 208 11.23 12.24 11.12
N ALA A 209 11.87 13.35 11.54
CA ALA A 209 11.17 14.49 12.11
C ALA A 209 10.21 15.14 11.11
N LEU A 210 10.64 15.32 9.86
CA LEU A 210 9.81 15.87 8.80
C LEU A 210 8.61 14.96 8.50
N VAL A 211 8.83 13.65 8.40
CA VAL A 211 7.73 12.68 8.25
C VAL A 211 6.76 12.74 9.44
N ALA A 212 7.28 12.85 10.66
CA ALA A 212 6.44 12.95 11.86
C ALA A 212 5.58 14.21 11.88
N GLU A 213 6.07 15.32 11.35
CA GLU A 213 5.39 16.61 11.31
C GLU A 213 4.34 16.70 10.20
N PHE A 214 4.67 16.24 8.99
CA PHE A 214 3.82 16.45 7.80
C PHE A 214 2.92 15.28 7.43
N VAL A 215 3.21 14.08 7.90
CA VAL A 215 2.39 12.89 7.63
C VAL A 215 1.63 12.50 8.89
N GLY A 216 0.31 12.57 8.85
CA GLY A 216 -0.55 12.18 9.97
C GLY A 216 -0.30 10.73 10.40
N MET A 217 -0.63 10.41 11.65
CA MET A 217 -0.57 9.04 12.15
C MET A 217 -1.58 8.16 11.41
N SER A 218 -1.26 6.87 11.20
CA SER A 218 -2.24 5.92 10.71
C SER A 218 -3.33 5.67 11.77
N ARG A 219 -4.52 5.23 11.33
CA ARG A 219 -5.59 4.85 12.27
C ARG A 219 -5.13 3.77 13.27
N GLU A 220 -4.29 2.84 12.84
CA GLU A 220 -3.74 1.79 13.70
C GLU A 220 -2.77 2.38 14.73
N GLU A 221 -1.96 3.34 14.33
CA GLU A 221 -1.02 4.07 15.21
C GLU A 221 -1.78 4.92 16.23
N GLU A 222 -2.84 5.62 15.83
CA GLU A 222 -3.73 6.36 16.73
C GLU A 222 -4.39 5.44 17.75
N VAL A 223 -4.98 4.33 17.30
CA VAL A 223 -5.59 3.33 18.18
C VAL A 223 -4.57 2.80 19.19
N TRP A 224 -3.36 2.49 18.75
CA TRP A 224 -2.29 2.01 19.63
C TRP A 224 -1.85 3.10 20.61
N ASN A 225 -1.71 4.34 20.19
CA ASN A 225 -1.33 5.43 21.09
C ASN A 225 -2.37 5.67 22.17
N VAL A 226 -3.66 5.63 21.84
CA VAL A 226 -4.73 5.69 22.84
C VAL A 226 -4.63 4.52 23.81
N GLN A 227 -4.48 3.29 23.34
CA GLN A 227 -4.32 2.11 24.18
C GLN A 227 -3.09 2.23 25.09
N ARG A 228 -1.94 2.63 24.53
CA ARG A 228 -0.71 2.82 25.30
C ARG A 228 -0.88 3.87 26.39
N THR A 229 -1.47 5.03 26.05
CA THR A 229 -1.69 6.11 27.02
C THR A 229 -2.58 5.65 28.19
N ILE A 230 -3.67 4.94 27.89
CA ILE A 230 -4.54 4.37 28.94
C ILE A 230 -3.78 3.38 29.83
N LEU A 231 -2.91 2.54 29.25
CA LEU A 231 -2.19 1.50 30.01
C LEU A 231 -1.02 2.05 30.85
N THR A 232 -0.39 3.17 30.45
CA THR A 232 0.89 3.64 31.01
C THR A 232 0.83 4.99 31.72
N ALA A 233 -0.10 5.87 31.34
CA ALA A 233 -0.19 7.22 31.86
C ALA A 233 -1.22 7.34 33.02
N SER A 234 -1.41 8.55 33.52
CA SER A 234 -2.48 8.87 34.46
C SER A 234 -3.85 8.99 33.79
N SER A 235 -4.92 8.95 34.57
CA SER A 235 -6.28 9.20 34.09
C SER A 235 -6.39 10.56 33.38
N GLU A 236 -5.76 11.59 33.94
CA GLU A 236 -5.75 12.94 33.38
C GLU A 236 -5.08 12.98 31.98
N ALA A 237 -3.90 12.36 31.83
CA ALA A 237 -3.21 12.27 30.57
C ALA A 237 -3.98 11.44 29.53
N GLY A 238 -4.64 10.36 29.98
CA GLY A 238 -5.52 9.55 29.13
C GLY A 238 -6.72 10.35 28.60
N LEU A 239 -7.38 11.14 29.46
CA LEU A 239 -8.48 12.02 29.07
C LEU A 239 -8.03 13.16 28.14
N ALA A 240 -6.89 13.79 28.42
CA ALA A 240 -6.33 14.83 27.57
C ALA A 240 -6.00 14.29 26.17
N HIS A 241 -5.43 13.09 26.08
CA HIS A 241 -5.13 12.45 24.81
C HIS A 241 -6.41 12.08 24.03
N LEU A 242 -7.42 11.51 24.71
CA LEU A 242 -8.70 11.20 24.09
C LEU A 242 -9.35 12.46 23.48
N ARG A 243 -9.40 13.56 24.23
CA ARG A 243 -9.92 14.84 23.72
C ARG A 243 -9.14 15.36 22.53
N HIS A 244 -7.82 15.28 22.58
CA HIS A 244 -7.00 15.66 21.43
C HIS A 244 -7.36 14.85 20.16
N VAL A 245 -7.53 13.54 20.31
CA VAL A 245 -7.89 12.65 19.18
C VAL A 245 -9.28 12.96 18.64
N LEU A 246 -10.26 13.22 19.50
CA LEU A 246 -11.63 13.53 19.09
C LEU A 246 -11.77 14.95 18.51
N ASP A 247 -11.19 15.95 19.17
CA ASP A 247 -11.42 17.37 18.84
C ASP A 247 -10.46 17.89 17.78
N VAL A 248 -9.19 17.46 17.81
CA VAL A 248 -8.11 17.96 16.93
C VAL A 248 -7.91 17.02 15.73
N SER A 249 -7.65 15.72 15.98
CA SER A 249 -7.48 14.73 14.92
C SER A 249 -8.80 14.35 14.24
N ARG A 250 -9.94 14.67 14.89
CA ARG A 250 -11.30 14.40 14.41
C ARG A 250 -11.55 12.93 14.02
N GLU A 251 -10.93 12.04 14.79
CA GLU A 251 -11.15 10.61 14.59
C GLU A 251 -12.57 10.21 15.02
N PRO A 252 -13.20 9.27 14.32
CA PRO A 252 -14.54 8.83 14.66
C PRO A 252 -14.62 8.25 16.07
N THR A 253 -15.61 8.65 16.87
CA THR A 253 -15.87 8.15 18.22
C THR A 253 -15.99 6.62 18.26
N GLN A 254 -16.56 6.01 17.20
CA GLN A 254 -16.67 4.57 17.04
C GLN A 254 -15.31 3.87 16.98
N LEU A 255 -14.29 4.51 16.38
CA LEU A 255 -12.93 3.98 16.32
C LEU A 255 -12.31 3.96 17.72
N MET A 256 -12.51 5.03 18.51
CA MET A 256 -12.03 5.11 19.89
C MET A 256 -12.75 4.09 20.81
N MET A 257 -14.04 3.89 20.62
CA MET A 257 -14.79 2.85 21.33
C MET A 257 -14.23 1.45 21.01
N TYR A 258 -13.97 1.18 19.72
CA TYR A 258 -13.30 -0.06 19.30
C TYR A 258 -11.92 -0.20 19.95
N ALA A 259 -11.11 0.86 19.97
CA ALA A 259 -9.78 0.86 20.57
C ALA A 259 -9.81 0.46 22.06
N ILE A 260 -10.72 1.05 22.83
CA ILE A 260 -10.85 0.75 24.27
C ILE A 260 -11.41 -0.66 24.51
N MET A 261 -12.38 -1.10 23.69
CA MET A 261 -12.90 -2.48 23.77
C MET A 261 -11.83 -3.52 23.41
N ASP A 262 -11.02 -3.27 22.39
CA ASP A 262 -9.91 -4.14 22.00
C ASP A 262 -8.83 -4.21 23.09
N LEU A 263 -8.51 -3.05 23.70
CA LEU A 263 -7.64 -2.99 24.87
C LEU A 263 -8.18 -3.87 26.01
N ALA A 264 -9.45 -3.69 26.38
CA ALA A 264 -10.07 -4.44 27.49
C ALA A 264 -10.04 -5.94 27.24
N ARG A 265 -10.34 -6.39 26.02
CA ARG A 265 -10.30 -7.79 25.61
C ARG A 265 -8.89 -8.37 25.67
N LYS A 266 -7.90 -7.67 25.10
CA LYS A 266 -6.50 -8.07 25.12
C LYS A 266 -5.94 -8.14 26.53
N LEU A 267 -6.23 -7.12 27.36
CA LEU A 267 -5.79 -7.06 28.75
C LEU A 267 -6.40 -8.20 29.59
N HIS A 268 -7.70 -8.47 29.42
CA HIS A 268 -8.35 -9.58 30.09
C HIS A 268 -7.75 -10.93 29.69
N GLY A 269 -7.59 -11.18 28.38
CA GLY A 269 -6.96 -12.41 27.87
C GLY A 269 -5.54 -12.60 28.38
N MET A 270 -4.73 -11.54 28.40
CA MET A 270 -3.37 -11.56 28.96
C MET A 270 -3.39 -11.88 30.47
N CYS A 271 -4.26 -11.20 31.23
CA CYS A 271 -4.38 -11.40 32.68
C CYS A 271 -4.81 -12.82 33.04
N VAL A 272 -5.80 -13.39 32.36
CA VAL A 272 -6.26 -14.77 32.55
C VAL A 272 -5.16 -15.77 32.20
N GLY A 273 -4.52 -15.63 31.03
CA GLY A 273 -3.45 -16.53 30.62
C GLY A 273 -2.26 -16.54 31.56
N LEU A 274 -1.83 -15.38 32.07
CA LEU A 274 -0.76 -15.27 33.07
C LEU A 274 -1.13 -15.99 34.39
N ARG A 275 -2.38 -15.88 34.84
CA ARG A 275 -2.86 -16.59 36.04
C ARG A 275 -2.96 -18.09 35.86
N GLN A 276 -3.13 -18.56 34.63
CA GLN A 276 -3.11 -19.99 34.28
C GLN A 276 -1.67 -20.53 34.06
N GLY A 277 -0.64 -19.71 34.29
CA GLY A 277 0.77 -20.11 34.17
C GLY A 277 1.32 -20.09 32.73
N ALA A 278 0.60 -19.50 31.79
CA ALA A 278 1.11 -19.39 30.44
C ALA A 278 2.30 -18.41 30.33
N GLN A 279 3.22 -18.70 29.43
CA GLN A 279 4.35 -17.80 29.17
C GLN A 279 3.88 -16.48 28.57
N PRO A 280 4.32 -15.32 29.12
CA PRO A 280 3.81 -14.01 28.72
C PRO A 280 3.85 -13.76 27.20
N PHE A 281 4.99 -14.02 26.55
CA PHE A 281 5.16 -13.79 25.12
C PHE A 281 4.40 -14.82 24.24
N ALA A 282 4.10 -16.01 24.75
CA ALA A 282 3.29 -16.99 24.04
C ALA A 282 1.82 -16.54 23.90
N LEU A 283 1.32 -15.71 24.82
CA LEU A 283 -0.01 -15.15 24.80
C LEU A 283 -0.16 -13.99 23.79
N ALA A 284 0.94 -13.34 23.41
CA ALA A 284 0.90 -12.15 22.56
C ALA A 284 0.33 -12.44 21.16
N LYS A 285 0.77 -13.51 20.50
CA LYS A 285 0.34 -13.88 19.15
C LYS A 285 -1.17 -14.21 19.05
N PRO A 286 -1.74 -15.06 19.90
CA PRO A 286 -3.19 -15.33 19.91
C PRO A 286 -4.03 -14.08 20.20
N LEU A 287 -3.52 -13.17 21.05
CA LEU A 287 -4.19 -11.93 21.40
C LEU A 287 -3.95 -10.79 20.39
N LYS A 288 -3.20 -11.05 19.32
CA LYS A 288 -2.84 -10.05 18.30
C LYS A 288 -2.14 -8.82 18.90
N ILE A 289 -1.19 -9.05 19.79
CA ILE A 289 -0.37 -8.01 20.41
C ILE A 289 1.04 -8.14 19.84
N TRP A 290 1.53 -7.09 19.17
CA TRP A 290 2.79 -7.09 18.42
C TRP A 290 3.74 -5.99 18.86
N GLY A 291 5.05 -6.18 18.62
CA GLY A 291 6.07 -5.17 18.87
C GLY A 291 6.13 -4.72 20.33
N ASP A 292 6.42 -3.45 20.54
CA ASP A 292 6.60 -2.83 21.86
C ASP A 292 5.33 -2.88 22.75
N SER A 293 4.16 -3.11 22.13
CA SER A 293 2.91 -3.25 22.88
C SER A 293 2.87 -4.47 23.79
N GLN A 294 3.66 -5.52 23.48
CA GLN A 294 3.69 -6.76 24.28
C GLN A 294 4.10 -6.49 25.72
N GLU A 295 5.20 -5.77 25.93
CA GLU A 295 5.70 -5.44 27.27
C GLU A 295 4.70 -4.59 28.06
N THR A 296 4.06 -3.63 27.38
CA THR A 296 3.05 -2.75 27.99
C THR A 296 1.85 -3.56 28.50
N TYR A 297 1.31 -4.48 27.68
CA TYR A 297 0.18 -5.34 28.09
C TYR A 297 0.58 -6.32 29.19
N ILE A 298 1.76 -6.92 29.14
CA ILE A 298 2.28 -7.83 30.16
C ILE A 298 2.42 -7.09 31.51
N ALA A 299 2.98 -5.88 31.49
CA ALA A 299 3.15 -5.07 32.69
C ALA A 299 1.80 -4.67 33.30
N ALA A 300 0.84 -4.22 32.48
CA ALA A 300 -0.50 -3.88 32.92
C ALA A 300 -1.25 -5.10 33.49
N ALA A 301 -1.20 -6.25 32.82
CA ALA A 301 -1.87 -7.47 33.27
C ALA A 301 -1.33 -8.03 34.61
N LYS A 302 -0.04 -7.83 34.89
CA LYS A 302 0.57 -8.22 36.16
C LYS A 302 0.07 -7.39 37.35
N ARG A 303 -0.37 -6.14 37.11
CA ARG A 303 -0.84 -5.20 38.17
C ARG A 303 -2.32 -5.36 38.52
N THR A 304 -3.06 -6.23 37.84
CA THR A 304 -4.51 -6.37 38.00
C THR A 304 -4.95 -7.83 38.14
N THR A 305 -6.25 -8.05 38.23
CA THR A 305 -6.85 -9.37 38.39
C THR A 305 -7.85 -9.70 37.29
N PRO A 306 -8.09 -11.00 36.96
CA PRO A 306 -9.11 -11.38 35.98
C PRO A 306 -10.50 -10.83 36.26
N ALA A 307 -10.90 -10.74 37.53
CA ALA A 307 -12.18 -10.20 37.93
C ALA A 307 -12.34 -8.70 37.59
N LYS A 308 -11.30 -7.88 37.89
CA LYS A 308 -11.29 -6.45 37.59
C LYS A 308 -11.28 -6.22 36.06
N THR A 309 -10.50 -6.99 35.31
CA THR A 309 -10.42 -6.85 33.84
C THR A 309 -11.70 -7.32 33.16
N LEU A 310 -12.39 -8.34 33.70
CA LEU A 310 -13.70 -8.79 33.20
C LEU A 310 -14.79 -7.73 33.45
N ASP A 311 -14.84 -7.14 34.66
CA ASP A 311 -15.78 -6.06 34.97
C ASP A 311 -15.57 -4.86 34.02
N PHE A 312 -14.32 -4.49 33.76
CA PHE A 312 -14.01 -3.43 32.81
C PHE A 312 -14.45 -3.78 31.38
N LEU A 313 -14.19 -5.00 30.90
CA LEU A 313 -14.63 -5.46 29.58
C LEU A 313 -16.16 -5.42 29.45
N GLN A 314 -16.88 -5.88 30.46
CA GLN A 314 -18.34 -5.82 30.49
C GLN A 314 -18.85 -4.37 30.48
N THR A 315 -18.19 -3.46 31.22
CA THR A 315 -18.50 -2.03 31.20
C THR A 315 -18.29 -1.42 29.81
N CYS A 316 -17.21 -1.79 29.10
CA CYS A 316 -16.97 -1.33 27.73
C CYS A 316 -18.07 -1.80 26.77
N VAL A 317 -18.48 -3.08 26.85
CA VAL A 317 -19.54 -3.63 26.01
C VAL A 317 -20.88 -2.93 26.26
N GLU A 318 -21.21 -2.67 27.51
CA GLU A 318 -22.45 -1.97 27.85
C GLU A 318 -22.42 -0.50 27.41
N ALA A 319 -21.27 0.19 27.53
CA ALA A 319 -21.10 1.55 27.07
C ALA A 319 -21.29 1.65 25.55
N ASP A 320 -20.69 0.75 24.77
CA ASP A 320 -20.87 0.67 23.31
C ASP A 320 -22.35 0.42 22.93
N ARG A 321 -23.00 -0.53 23.63
CA ARG A 321 -24.41 -0.83 23.40
C ARG A 321 -25.32 0.36 23.65
N ARG A 322 -25.10 1.09 24.76
CA ARG A 322 -25.90 2.27 25.13
C ARG A 322 -25.69 3.43 24.20
N SER A 323 -24.43 3.66 23.77
CA SER A 323 -24.10 4.69 22.79
C SER A 323 -24.77 4.43 21.43
N LYS A 324 -24.70 3.20 20.93
CA LYS A 324 -25.37 2.80 19.66
C LYS A 324 -26.90 2.92 19.70
N ARG A 325 -27.50 2.87 20.89
CA ARG A 325 -28.96 3.06 21.10
C ARG A 325 -29.33 4.52 21.37
N GLY A 326 -28.39 5.44 21.36
CA GLY A 326 -28.63 6.85 21.68
C GLY A 326 -28.97 7.13 23.15
N LEU A 327 -28.71 6.17 24.06
CA LEU A 327 -29.01 6.30 25.49
C LEU A 327 -27.89 7.03 26.28
N THR A 328 -26.73 7.18 25.66
CA THR A 328 -25.57 7.86 26.27
C THR A 328 -24.78 8.53 25.15
N ASP A 329 -24.32 9.74 25.42
CA ASP A 329 -23.38 10.42 24.57
C ASP A 329 -22.09 9.61 24.45
N ALA A 330 -21.57 9.43 23.23
CA ALA A 330 -20.46 8.53 22.97
C ALA A 330 -19.14 9.06 23.53
N ASP A 331 -18.90 10.39 23.47
CA ASP A 331 -17.67 11.01 23.97
C ASP A 331 -17.60 10.92 25.51
N ARG A 332 -18.72 11.18 26.17
CA ARG A 332 -18.83 11.00 27.63
C ARG A 332 -18.68 9.53 28.04
N ALA A 333 -19.18 8.61 27.25
CA ALA A 333 -18.99 7.17 27.51
C ALA A 333 -17.51 6.79 27.45
N LEU A 334 -16.76 7.31 26.47
CA LEU A 334 -15.31 7.08 26.34
C LEU A 334 -14.52 7.68 27.51
N GLU A 335 -14.83 8.93 27.90
CA GLU A 335 -14.20 9.57 29.06
C GLU A 335 -14.43 8.73 30.34
N MET A 336 -15.65 8.28 30.55
CA MET A 336 -16.01 7.45 31.70
C MET A 336 -15.27 6.11 31.70
N LEU A 337 -15.04 5.50 30.56
CA LEU A 337 -14.27 4.25 30.43
C LEU A 337 -12.80 4.45 30.84
N ILE A 338 -12.17 5.56 30.45
CA ILE A 338 -10.80 5.88 30.87
C ILE A 338 -10.72 6.06 32.39
N VAL A 339 -11.65 6.82 32.98
CA VAL A 339 -11.71 6.98 34.44
C VAL A 339 -11.94 5.64 35.14
N LYS A 340 -12.87 4.83 34.65
CA LYS A 340 -13.17 3.49 35.20
C LYS A 340 -11.93 2.57 35.14
N TYR A 341 -11.16 2.60 34.05
CA TYR A 341 -9.94 1.83 33.95
C TYR A 341 -8.95 2.16 35.07
N HIS A 342 -8.68 3.44 35.30
CA HIS A 342 -7.71 3.88 36.29
C HIS A 342 -8.20 3.65 37.72
N THR A 343 -9.49 3.82 38.00
CA THR A 343 -10.04 3.66 39.35
C THR A 343 -10.26 2.21 39.76
N THR A 344 -10.50 1.29 38.81
CA THR A 344 -10.83 -0.11 39.13
C THR A 344 -9.80 -1.12 38.67
N VAL A 345 -9.19 -0.92 37.51
CA VAL A 345 -8.25 -1.90 36.93
C VAL A 345 -6.82 -1.63 37.39
N GLN A 346 -6.42 -0.36 37.36
CA GLN A 346 -5.05 0.06 37.70
C GLN A 346 -4.89 0.38 39.19
N ALA A 347 -5.96 0.69 39.93
CA ALA A 347 -5.89 0.91 41.38
C ALA A 347 -5.44 -0.37 42.12
N THR A 348 -4.31 -0.26 42.76
CA THR A 348 -3.67 -1.31 43.59
C THR A 348 -4.43 -1.47 44.88
#